data_b14f7b2fd81eed03d3d92ddf4f461b6a
#
_entry.id   b14f7b2fd81eed03d3d92ddf4f461b6a
#
_cell.length_a   1.000
_cell.length_b   1.000
_cell.length_c   1.000
_cell.angle_alpha   90.00
_cell.angle_beta   90.00
_cell.angle_gamma   90.00
#
_symmetry.space_group_name_H-M   'P 1'
#
loop_
_entity.id
_entity.type
_entity.pdbx_description
1 polymer ?
#
loop_
_entity_poly.entity_id
_entity_poly.type
_entity_poly.pdbx_seq_one_letter_code
_entity_poly.pdbx_strand_id
1 'polypeptide(L)'
;MTLEVAPHRDIGGGHLVALPCADVAAPDPLAPLAELPGVAAAGDEAREALGRAHRHKVNLRGWPATAAEASMRAARASSVLDGGSLNFSKDGETPAKGERADAVLAGALRVAEALEGGATALVGVWQRAPLQAIARLHSLAAADLTDADQLGRPRTDDPDVGRRLELLGEIVGGGSRVPATVLAAVAHGELLSLTPFGVADGVVARAVSRLITMSSGLDPHGLGVPEMYWMREVGEYRATARGFASGTADGLTAWLISSSRALHSGAREALSIAQASAK
;
A
#
# COMPACT_ATOMS: atom_id res chain seq x y z
N MET A 1 62.89 8.04 -66.43
CA MET A 1 63.20 8.14 -64.98
C MET A 1 61.93 7.79 -64.20
N THR A 2 61.82 6.55 -63.95
CA THR A 2 60.60 5.92 -63.44
C THR A 2 60.80 5.68 -61.89
N LEU A 3 59.96 6.27 -61.08
CA LEU A 3 59.95 6.09 -59.61
C LEU A 3 58.98 4.92 -59.28
N GLU A 4 59.61 3.90 -58.70
CA GLU A 4 59.02 2.70 -58.24
C GLU A 4 58.37 2.98 -56.84
N VAL A 5 57.09 2.69 -56.71
CA VAL A 5 56.31 2.84 -55.47
C VAL A 5 56.29 1.45 -54.76
N ALA A 6 56.83 1.43 -53.52
CA ALA A 6 56.83 0.24 -52.66
C ALA A 6 55.43 -0.02 -52.04
N PRO A 7 55.06 -1.30 -51.76
CA PRO A 7 53.75 -1.64 -51.25
C PRO A 7 53.58 -1.38 -49.75
N HIS A 8 52.41 -0.82 -49.42
CA HIS A 8 51.93 -0.64 -48.05
C HIS A 8 51.70 -1.96 -47.33
N ARG A 9 52.28 -2.09 -46.16
CA ARG A 9 52.02 -3.17 -45.23
C ARG A 9 50.66 -2.90 -44.53
N ASP A 10 49.76 -3.85 -44.70
CA ASP A 10 48.48 -3.95 -44.00
C ASP A 10 48.75 -4.26 -42.52
N ILE A 11 48.43 -3.31 -41.64
CA ILE A 11 48.45 -3.50 -40.17
C ILE A 11 47.08 -3.94 -39.75
N GLY A 12 47.04 -5.24 -39.32
CA GLY A 12 45.86 -5.94 -38.94
C GLY A 12 44.96 -5.17 -37.99
N GLY A 13 43.67 -5.12 -38.35
CA GLY A 13 42.61 -4.55 -37.56
C GLY A 13 42.41 -5.36 -36.26
N GLY A 14 42.88 -4.80 -35.16
CA GLY A 14 42.53 -5.30 -33.85
C GLY A 14 41.03 -5.13 -33.64
N HIS A 15 40.30 -6.25 -33.58
CA HIS A 15 38.94 -6.29 -33.11
C HIS A 15 38.93 -5.88 -31.64
N LEU A 16 38.57 -4.64 -31.33
CA LEU A 16 38.18 -4.22 -30.01
C LEU A 16 36.85 -4.95 -29.70
N VAL A 17 36.95 -6.07 -28.98
CA VAL A 17 35.78 -6.70 -28.35
C VAL A 17 35.30 -5.73 -27.28
N ALA A 18 34.25 -4.99 -27.57
CA ALA A 18 33.54 -4.24 -26.55
C ALA A 18 33.04 -5.22 -25.49
N LEU A 19 33.66 -5.19 -24.32
CA LEU A 19 33.11 -5.86 -23.15
C LEU A 19 31.72 -5.29 -22.88
N PRO A 20 30.68 -6.12 -22.71
CA PRO A 20 29.38 -5.60 -22.34
C PRO A 20 29.55 -4.87 -20.99
N CYS A 21 29.25 -3.59 -20.96
CA CYS A 21 29.00 -2.89 -19.70
C CYS A 21 27.89 -3.65 -19.00
N ALA A 22 28.20 -4.41 -17.97
CA ALA A 22 27.18 -4.90 -17.06
C ALA A 22 26.51 -3.64 -16.47
N ASP A 23 25.28 -3.37 -16.87
CA ASP A 23 24.44 -2.42 -16.18
C ASP A 23 24.37 -2.90 -14.72
N VAL A 24 25.16 -2.30 -13.87
CA VAL A 24 25.02 -2.48 -12.42
C VAL A 24 23.73 -1.76 -12.07
N ALA A 25 22.63 -2.50 -12.05
CA ALA A 25 21.34 -1.98 -11.63
C ALA A 25 21.53 -1.25 -10.28
N ALA A 26 21.00 -0.04 -10.18
CA ALA A 26 21.08 0.72 -8.94
C ALA A 26 20.56 -0.14 -7.77
N PRO A 27 21.21 -0.08 -6.59
CA PRO A 27 20.77 -0.88 -5.45
C PRO A 27 19.33 -0.52 -5.09
N ASP A 28 18.53 -1.53 -4.76
CA ASP A 28 17.13 -1.34 -4.35
C ASP A 28 17.10 -0.47 -3.08
N PRO A 29 16.43 0.69 -3.10
CA PRO A 29 16.44 1.65 -1.99
C PRO A 29 15.80 1.10 -0.71
N LEU A 30 14.91 0.11 -0.82
CA LEU A 30 14.24 -0.51 0.32
C LEU A 30 14.89 -1.81 0.79
N ALA A 31 15.87 -2.36 0.08
CA ALA A 31 16.54 -3.60 0.47
C ALA A 31 17.02 -3.60 1.94
N PRO A 32 17.66 -2.52 2.45
CA PRO A 32 18.09 -2.49 3.84
C PRO A 32 16.94 -2.65 4.86
N LEU A 33 15.73 -2.24 4.52
CA LEU A 33 14.55 -2.37 5.39
C LEU A 33 14.08 -3.82 5.52
N ALA A 34 14.21 -4.60 4.45
CA ALA A 34 13.87 -6.01 4.47
C ALA A 34 14.87 -6.85 5.30
N GLU A 35 16.09 -6.35 5.48
CA GLU A 35 17.16 -6.98 6.25
C GLU A 35 17.13 -6.64 7.74
N LEU A 36 16.26 -5.72 8.17
CA LEU A 36 16.13 -5.37 9.58
C LEU A 36 15.72 -6.58 10.43
N PRO A 37 16.22 -6.69 11.68
CA PRO A 37 15.98 -7.85 12.52
C PRO A 37 14.50 -8.20 12.69
N GLY A 38 14.13 -9.44 12.39
CA GLY A 38 12.77 -9.95 12.56
C GLY A 38 11.75 -9.55 11.46
N VAL A 39 12.09 -8.63 10.55
CA VAL A 39 11.17 -8.16 9.50
C VAL A 39 10.83 -9.28 8.52
N ALA A 40 11.83 -10.01 8.03
CA ALA A 40 11.62 -11.13 7.10
C ALA A 40 10.74 -12.22 7.74
N ALA A 41 11.02 -12.62 8.97
CA ALA A 41 10.26 -13.65 9.68
C ALA A 41 8.78 -13.23 9.87
N ALA A 42 8.53 -12.01 10.33
CA ALA A 42 7.17 -11.48 10.47
C ALA A 42 6.43 -11.40 9.13
N GLY A 43 7.12 -11.02 8.06
CA GLY A 43 6.57 -10.99 6.70
C GLY A 43 6.19 -12.38 6.19
N ASP A 44 7.03 -13.39 6.45
CA ASP A 44 6.77 -14.78 6.06
C ASP A 44 5.56 -15.36 6.81
N GLU A 45 5.45 -15.12 8.11
CA GLU A 45 4.28 -15.51 8.91
C GLU A 45 2.98 -14.90 8.36
N ALA A 46 3.01 -13.62 7.98
CA ALA A 46 1.86 -12.95 7.37
C ALA A 46 1.49 -13.56 6.02
N ARG A 47 2.49 -13.82 5.16
CA ARG A 47 2.31 -14.45 3.85
C ARG A 47 1.70 -15.84 3.97
N GLU A 48 2.19 -16.66 4.89
CA GLU A 48 1.66 -18.00 5.13
C GLU A 48 0.23 -17.96 5.66
N ALA A 49 -0.08 -17.03 6.56
CA ALA A 49 -1.43 -16.87 7.11
C ALA A 49 -2.43 -16.47 6.02
N LEU A 50 -2.09 -15.47 5.17
CA LEU A 50 -2.90 -15.08 4.01
C LEU A 50 -3.06 -16.24 3.03
N GLY A 51 -1.99 -16.96 2.72
CA GLY A 51 -2.05 -18.16 1.89
C GLY A 51 -3.00 -19.23 2.44
N ARG A 52 -3.05 -19.43 3.77
CA ARG A 52 -4.05 -20.33 4.40
C ARG A 52 -5.47 -19.82 4.20
N ALA A 53 -5.70 -18.52 4.35
CA ALA A 53 -7.03 -17.93 4.14
C ALA A 53 -7.50 -18.12 2.69
N HIS A 54 -6.65 -17.90 1.71
CA HIS A 54 -6.97 -18.11 0.29
C HIS A 54 -7.26 -19.58 -0.04
N ARG A 55 -6.56 -20.51 0.57
CA ARG A 55 -6.77 -21.96 0.37
C ARG A 55 -7.94 -22.54 1.17
N HIS A 56 -8.61 -21.76 2.00
CA HIS A 56 -9.80 -22.23 2.73
C HIS A 56 -10.90 -22.62 1.74
N LYS A 57 -11.57 -23.78 1.98
CA LYS A 57 -12.56 -24.37 1.05
C LYS A 57 -13.67 -23.41 0.59
N VAL A 58 -14.12 -22.52 1.47
CA VAL A 58 -15.13 -21.49 1.14
C VAL A 58 -14.54 -20.47 0.17
N ASN A 59 -13.31 -20.01 0.40
CA ASN A 59 -12.68 -18.96 -0.41
C ASN A 59 -12.25 -19.45 -1.80
N LEU A 60 -12.06 -20.75 -2.01
CA LEU A 60 -11.70 -21.28 -3.34
C LEU A 60 -12.73 -20.96 -4.43
N ARG A 61 -14.02 -20.87 -4.06
CA ARG A 61 -15.11 -20.57 -5.00
C ARG A 61 -16.02 -19.44 -4.53
N GLY A 62 -16.15 -19.25 -3.22
CA GLY A 62 -17.02 -18.26 -2.59
C GLY A 62 -16.31 -16.96 -2.18
N TRP A 63 -15.06 -16.75 -2.60
CA TRP A 63 -14.29 -15.57 -2.22
C TRP A 63 -14.98 -14.23 -2.49
N PRO A 64 -15.83 -14.02 -3.51
CA PRO A 64 -16.45 -12.70 -3.70
C PRO A 64 -17.30 -12.27 -2.49
N ALA A 65 -18.07 -13.19 -1.92
CA ALA A 65 -18.89 -12.89 -0.75
C ALA A 65 -18.06 -12.64 0.51
N THR A 66 -17.00 -13.45 0.73
CA THR A 66 -16.11 -13.26 1.87
C THR A 66 -15.22 -12.02 1.73
N ALA A 67 -14.83 -11.64 0.50
CA ALA A 67 -14.12 -10.41 0.21
C ALA A 67 -14.99 -9.18 0.48
N ALA A 68 -16.26 -9.18 0.08
CA ALA A 68 -17.20 -8.09 0.35
C ALA A 68 -17.37 -7.88 1.88
N GLU A 69 -17.55 -8.95 2.65
CA GLU A 69 -17.62 -8.84 4.12
C GLU A 69 -16.30 -8.34 4.72
N ALA A 70 -15.16 -8.81 4.22
CA ALA A 70 -13.84 -8.35 4.65
C ALA A 70 -13.65 -6.85 4.37
N SER A 71 -14.04 -6.41 3.18
CA SER A 71 -13.99 -5.01 2.74
C SER A 71 -14.85 -4.11 3.62
N MET A 72 -16.07 -4.54 3.92
CA MET A 72 -16.99 -3.83 4.82
C MET A 72 -16.39 -3.67 6.24
N ARG A 73 -15.80 -4.74 6.79
CA ARG A 73 -15.13 -4.67 8.10
C ARG A 73 -13.91 -3.75 8.07
N ALA A 74 -13.12 -3.82 7.00
CA ALA A 74 -11.97 -2.96 6.79
C ALA A 74 -12.37 -1.48 6.73
N ALA A 75 -13.42 -1.14 5.97
CA ALA A 75 -13.92 0.22 5.87
C ALA A 75 -14.37 0.80 7.22
N ARG A 76 -15.14 0.04 7.98
CA ARG A 76 -15.60 0.45 9.32
C ARG A 76 -14.45 0.64 10.30
N ALA A 77 -13.50 -0.29 10.34
CA ALA A 77 -12.32 -0.18 11.18
C ALA A 77 -11.44 1.00 10.76
N SER A 78 -11.25 1.21 9.45
CA SER A 78 -10.52 2.34 8.90
C SER A 78 -11.17 3.68 9.24
N SER A 79 -12.50 3.76 9.20
CA SER A 79 -13.26 4.94 9.63
C SER A 79 -12.96 5.30 11.08
N VAL A 80 -13.08 4.34 12.00
CA VAL A 80 -12.82 4.57 13.45
C VAL A 80 -11.38 5.04 13.70
N LEU A 81 -10.40 4.50 12.99
CA LEU A 81 -9.00 4.91 13.12
C LEU A 81 -8.79 6.40 12.77
N ASP A 82 -9.61 6.95 11.88
CA ASP A 82 -9.58 8.35 11.45
C ASP A 82 -10.64 9.22 12.17
N GLY A 83 -11.22 8.72 13.26
CA GLY A 83 -12.19 9.46 14.08
C GLY A 83 -13.62 9.44 13.54
N GLY A 84 -13.90 8.57 12.57
CA GLY A 84 -15.25 8.31 12.07
C GLY A 84 -16.01 7.27 12.91
N SER A 85 -17.18 6.88 12.42
CA SER A 85 -18.12 5.94 13.05
C SER A 85 -17.90 4.52 12.58
N LEU A 86 -18.34 3.54 13.38
CA LEU A 86 -18.51 2.13 12.96
C LEU A 86 -19.78 1.93 12.13
N ASN A 87 -20.82 2.70 12.47
CA ASN A 87 -22.12 2.67 11.81
C ASN A 87 -22.60 4.12 11.66
N PHE A 88 -23.45 4.39 10.70
CA PHE A 88 -24.07 5.69 10.56
C PHE A 88 -24.89 6.05 11.80
N SER A 89 -24.89 7.35 12.14
CA SER A 89 -25.72 7.89 13.21
C SER A 89 -27.19 7.62 12.94
N LYS A 90 -27.95 7.37 14.01
CA LYS A 90 -29.41 7.29 13.91
C LYS A 90 -29.99 8.70 13.98
N ASP A 91 -31.13 8.91 13.32
CA ASP A 91 -31.87 10.16 13.39
C ASP A 91 -32.10 10.56 14.86
N GLY A 92 -31.64 11.77 15.25
CA GLY A 92 -31.82 12.32 16.60
C GLY A 92 -30.53 12.43 17.47
N GLU A 93 -29.37 11.96 17.00
CA GLU A 93 -28.09 12.21 17.65
C GLU A 93 -27.55 13.62 17.33
N THR A 94 -26.74 14.18 18.24
CA THR A 94 -26.24 15.58 18.17
C THR A 94 -25.52 15.87 16.83
N PRO A 95 -26.01 16.78 15.97
CA PRO A 95 -25.68 16.85 14.55
C PRO A 95 -24.20 17.00 14.20
N ALA A 96 -23.50 17.97 14.77
CA ALA A 96 -22.17 18.39 14.25
C ALA A 96 -21.03 17.37 14.40
N LYS A 97 -21.04 16.52 15.44
CA LYS A 97 -20.02 15.50 15.63
C LYS A 97 -20.34 14.20 14.91
N GLY A 98 -21.64 13.89 14.77
CA GLY A 98 -22.15 12.74 14.02
C GLY A 98 -21.93 12.90 12.53
N GLU A 99 -22.24 14.06 11.96
CA GLU A 99 -22.10 14.34 10.52
C GLU A 99 -20.69 14.13 9.99
N ARG A 100 -19.67 14.67 10.70
CA ARG A 100 -18.25 14.45 10.29
C ARG A 100 -17.83 12.99 10.44
N ALA A 101 -18.25 12.32 11.51
CA ALA A 101 -17.92 10.91 11.72
C ALA A 101 -18.58 10.02 10.67
N ASP A 102 -19.80 10.34 10.25
CA ASP A 102 -20.51 9.65 9.19
C ASP A 102 -19.91 9.94 7.80
N ALA A 103 -19.43 11.17 7.56
CA ALA A 103 -18.70 11.53 6.35
C ALA A 103 -17.41 10.72 6.20
N VAL A 104 -16.65 10.49 7.29
CA VAL A 104 -15.47 9.64 7.29
C VAL A 104 -15.86 8.18 6.97
N LEU A 105 -16.94 7.68 7.58
CA LEU A 105 -17.43 6.32 7.30
C LEU A 105 -17.88 6.18 5.85
N ALA A 106 -18.64 7.14 5.32
CA ALA A 106 -19.09 7.15 3.93
C ALA A 106 -17.90 7.15 2.96
N GLY A 107 -16.88 7.95 3.24
CA GLY A 107 -15.63 7.96 2.49
C GLY A 107 -14.90 6.63 2.51
N ALA A 108 -14.74 6.02 3.68
CA ALA A 108 -14.11 4.70 3.82
C ALA A 108 -14.87 3.59 3.08
N LEU A 109 -16.21 3.64 3.08
CA LEU A 109 -17.05 2.70 2.34
C LEU A 109 -16.92 2.86 0.82
N ARG A 110 -16.90 4.11 0.29
CA ARG A 110 -16.64 4.36 -1.14
C ARG A 110 -15.28 3.84 -1.59
N VAL A 111 -14.26 4.02 -0.75
CA VAL A 111 -12.92 3.46 -1.01
C VAL A 111 -12.95 1.93 -1.03
N ALA A 112 -13.62 1.30 -0.08
CA ALA A 112 -13.77 -0.14 -0.02
C ALA A 112 -14.47 -0.69 -1.27
N GLU A 113 -15.59 -0.11 -1.67
CA GLU A 113 -16.32 -0.46 -2.90
C GLU A 113 -15.43 -0.34 -4.14
N ALA A 114 -14.62 0.73 -4.25
CA ALA A 114 -13.71 0.92 -5.37
C ALA A 114 -12.59 -0.14 -5.42
N LEU A 115 -12.22 -0.73 -4.28
CA LEU A 115 -11.26 -1.83 -4.19
C LEU A 115 -11.90 -3.19 -4.50
N GLU A 116 -13.18 -3.38 -4.18
CA GLU A 116 -13.92 -4.63 -4.42
C GLU A 116 -14.14 -4.96 -5.90
N GLY A 117 -14.19 -3.97 -6.76
CA GLY A 117 -14.47 -4.10 -8.20
C GLY A 117 -13.57 -5.07 -8.96
N GLY A 118 -12.87 -5.92 -8.23
CA GLY A 118 -11.92 -6.89 -8.75
C GLY A 118 -10.68 -6.21 -9.33
N ALA A 119 -9.73 -6.97 -9.77
CA ALA A 119 -8.50 -6.50 -10.44
C ALA A 119 -8.73 -5.42 -11.52
N THR A 120 -9.98 -4.99 -11.71
CA THR A 120 -10.43 -4.37 -12.93
C THR A 120 -10.12 -2.90 -13.03
N ALA A 121 -10.48 -2.04 -12.10
CA ALA A 121 -10.29 -0.62 -12.34
C ALA A 121 -9.12 -0.02 -11.55
N LEU A 122 -9.14 -0.12 -10.22
CA LEU A 122 -8.18 0.61 -9.40
C LEU A 122 -6.82 -0.09 -9.30
N VAL A 123 -6.78 -1.43 -9.23
CA VAL A 123 -5.53 -2.20 -9.29
C VAL A 123 -4.82 -1.98 -10.63
N GLY A 124 -5.56 -1.95 -11.74
CA GLY A 124 -4.99 -1.66 -13.05
C GLY A 124 -4.50 -0.20 -13.19
N VAL A 125 -5.16 0.76 -12.53
CA VAL A 125 -4.65 2.15 -12.46
C VAL A 125 -3.39 2.19 -11.59
N TRP A 126 -3.40 1.53 -10.43
CA TRP A 126 -2.26 1.43 -9.52
C TRP A 126 -1.00 0.94 -10.23
N GLN A 127 -1.11 -0.13 -11.00
CA GLN A 127 0.04 -0.72 -11.72
C GLN A 127 0.64 0.20 -12.79
N ARG A 128 -0.13 1.11 -13.36
CA ARG A 128 0.32 2.01 -14.45
C ARG A 128 0.62 3.42 -13.99
N ALA A 129 -0.11 3.90 -13.01
CA ALA A 129 -0.07 5.29 -12.54
C ALA A 129 -0.42 5.37 -11.05
N PRO A 130 0.48 4.93 -10.14
CA PRO A 130 0.19 4.84 -8.71
C PRO A 130 -0.26 6.18 -8.10
N LEU A 131 0.31 7.30 -8.51
CA LEU A 131 -0.11 8.62 -7.99
C LEU A 131 -1.54 8.98 -8.40
N GLN A 132 -2.00 8.57 -9.58
CA GLN A 132 -3.40 8.75 -10.00
C GLN A 132 -4.35 7.87 -9.16
N ALA A 133 -3.93 6.66 -8.81
CA ALA A 133 -4.70 5.80 -7.92
C ALA A 133 -4.82 6.42 -6.52
N ILE A 134 -3.74 6.98 -5.97
CA ILE A 134 -3.74 7.70 -4.68
C ILE A 134 -4.69 8.90 -4.73
N ALA A 135 -4.60 9.73 -5.77
CA ALA A 135 -5.49 10.87 -5.96
C ALA A 135 -6.97 10.46 -6.05
N ARG A 136 -7.26 9.36 -6.76
CA ARG A 136 -8.62 8.81 -6.85
C ARG A 136 -9.11 8.26 -5.50
N LEU A 137 -8.27 7.57 -4.75
CA LEU A 137 -8.61 7.11 -3.40
C LEU A 137 -8.95 8.28 -2.50
N HIS A 138 -8.15 9.36 -2.53
CA HIS A 138 -8.45 10.57 -1.77
C HIS A 138 -9.78 11.21 -2.19
N SER A 139 -10.04 11.34 -3.50
CA SER A 139 -11.31 11.90 -3.98
C SER A 139 -12.52 11.12 -3.48
N LEU A 140 -12.42 9.79 -3.35
CA LEU A 140 -13.49 8.94 -2.79
C LEU A 140 -13.59 9.08 -1.27
N ALA A 141 -12.45 9.09 -0.58
CA ALA A 141 -12.40 9.15 0.87
C ALA A 141 -12.87 10.51 1.42
N ALA A 142 -12.52 11.59 0.74
CA ALA A 142 -12.70 12.95 1.22
C ALA A 142 -13.90 13.69 0.60
N ALA A 143 -14.74 13.04 -0.21
CA ALA A 143 -15.82 13.70 -0.96
C ALA A 143 -16.78 14.55 -0.09
N ASP A 144 -16.98 14.16 1.17
CA ASP A 144 -17.84 14.87 2.12
C ASP A 144 -17.03 15.59 3.22
N LEU A 145 -15.70 15.68 3.07
CA LEU A 145 -14.81 16.22 4.11
C LEU A 145 -14.07 17.48 3.68
N THR A 146 -14.01 17.78 2.38
CA THR A 146 -13.32 18.94 1.83
C THR A 146 -13.99 19.42 0.54
N ASP A 147 -13.61 20.61 0.09
CA ASP A 147 -14.16 21.22 -1.12
C ASP A 147 -13.75 20.44 -2.40
N ALA A 148 -14.60 20.49 -3.41
CA ALA A 148 -14.43 19.73 -4.64
C ALA A 148 -13.14 20.06 -5.40
N ASP A 149 -12.62 21.28 -5.29
CA ASP A 149 -11.38 21.72 -5.90
C ASP A 149 -10.12 21.19 -5.18
N GLN A 150 -10.24 20.66 -3.96
CA GLN A 150 -9.16 20.04 -3.19
C GLN A 150 -9.11 18.50 -3.38
N LEU A 151 -10.16 17.91 -3.95
CA LEU A 151 -10.24 16.45 -4.10
C LEU A 151 -9.13 15.90 -5.01
N GLY A 152 -8.37 14.96 -4.47
CA GLY A 152 -7.26 14.30 -5.19
C GLY A 152 -6.03 15.19 -5.40
N ARG A 153 -5.98 16.39 -4.84
CA ARG A 153 -4.86 17.33 -4.96
C ARG A 153 -4.05 17.36 -3.68
N PRO A 154 -2.76 17.00 -3.75
CA PRO A 154 -1.86 17.16 -2.61
C PRO A 154 -1.75 18.63 -2.18
N ARG A 155 -1.59 18.86 -0.88
CA ARG A 155 -1.34 20.18 -0.32
C ARG A 155 -0.01 20.75 -0.82
N THR A 156 0.08 22.06 -0.91
CA THR A 156 1.23 22.78 -1.47
C THR A 156 1.95 23.68 -0.48
N ASP A 157 1.52 23.67 0.79
CA ASP A 157 2.11 24.44 1.89
C ASP A 157 3.47 23.87 2.36
N ASP A 158 3.76 22.62 1.98
CA ASP A 158 5.04 21.95 2.24
C ASP A 158 5.63 21.46 0.89
N PRO A 159 6.79 22.01 0.47
CA PRO A 159 7.42 21.66 -0.81
C PRO A 159 7.90 20.19 -0.87
N ASP A 160 8.06 19.52 0.28
CA ASP A 160 8.48 18.13 0.33
C ASP A 160 7.36 17.16 -0.04
N VAL A 161 6.10 17.56 0.06
CA VAL A 161 4.96 16.69 -0.25
C VAL A 161 5.02 16.16 -1.68
N GLY A 162 5.18 17.04 -2.66
CA GLY A 162 5.26 16.65 -4.08
C GLY A 162 6.43 15.69 -4.34
N ARG A 163 7.62 16.06 -3.89
CA ARG A 163 8.86 15.28 -4.07
C ARG A 163 8.77 13.89 -3.43
N ARG A 164 8.22 13.79 -2.21
CA ARG A 164 8.07 12.49 -1.52
C ARG A 164 7.00 11.62 -2.15
N LEU A 165 5.91 12.20 -2.66
CA LEU A 165 4.92 11.46 -3.43
C LEU A 165 5.48 10.93 -4.75
N GLU A 166 6.27 11.73 -5.47
CA GLU A 166 6.95 11.29 -6.70
C GLU A 166 7.88 10.11 -6.40
N LEU A 167 8.72 10.21 -5.37
CA LEU A 167 9.60 9.12 -4.93
C LEU A 167 8.81 7.87 -4.54
N LEU A 168 7.71 8.03 -3.78
CA LEU A 168 6.83 6.91 -3.47
C LEU A 168 6.28 6.27 -4.75
N GLY A 169 5.83 7.08 -5.71
CA GLY A 169 5.35 6.62 -7.01
C GLY A 169 6.39 5.80 -7.79
N GLU A 170 7.64 6.24 -7.81
CA GLU A 170 8.76 5.51 -8.42
C GLU A 170 9.01 4.17 -7.72
N ILE A 171 9.08 4.16 -6.40
CA ILE A 171 9.32 2.96 -5.58
C ILE A 171 8.24 1.91 -5.84
N VAL A 172 6.97 2.28 -5.73
CA VAL A 172 5.85 1.33 -5.90
C VAL A 172 5.59 0.99 -7.36
N GLY A 173 6.04 1.82 -8.30
CA GLY A 173 5.95 1.60 -9.74
C GLY A 173 6.99 0.62 -10.30
N GLY A 174 7.80 0.00 -9.44
CA GLY A 174 8.81 -0.99 -9.83
C GLY A 174 10.25 -0.60 -9.45
N GLY A 175 10.44 0.50 -8.73
CA GLY A 175 11.73 0.94 -8.21
C GLY A 175 12.25 0.10 -7.03
N SER A 176 11.43 -0.83 -6.51
CA SER A 176 11.83 -1.77 -5.45
C SER A 176 11.32 -3.17 -5.72
N ARG A 177 12.08 -4.17 -5.22
CA ARG A 177 11.77 -5.61 -5.31
C ARG A 177 11.65 -6.27 -3.94
N VAL A 178 11.55 -5.49 -2.87
CA VAL A 178 11.34 -6.02 -1.53
C VAL A 178 10.02 -6.81 -1.44
N PRO A 179 9.88 -7.71 -0.45
CA PRO A 179 8.61 -8.40 -0.22
C PRO A 179 7.44 -7.43 -0.11
N ALA A 180 6.28 -7.84 -0.63
CA ALA A 180 5.07 -7.00 -0.63
C ALA A 180 4.64 -6.56 0.78
N THR A 181 4.93 -7.34 1.82
CA THR A 181 4.71 -6.98 3.22
C THR A 181 5.52 -5.74 3.63
N VAL A 182 6.77 -5.64 3.18
CA VAL A 182 7.64 -4.48 3.42
C VAL A 182 7.17 -3.30 2.59
N LEU A 183 6.93 -3.48 1.29
CA LEU A 183 6.49 -2.40 0.40
C LEU A 183 5.16 -1.78 0.85
N ALA A 184 4.19 -2.62 1.24
CA ALA A 184 2.90 -2.16 1.75
C ALA A 184 3.04 -1.37 3.06
N ALA A 185 3.90 -1.84 3.97
CA ALA A 185 4.16 -1.14 5.23
C ALA A 185 4.88 0.20 5.00
N VAL A 186 5.85 0.26 4.09
CA VAL A 186 6.56 1.51 3.76
C VAL A 186 5.60 2.53 3.15
N ALA A 187 4.83 2.14 2.13
CA ALA A 187 3.87 3.05 1.51
C ALA A 187 2.80 3.55 2.50
N HIS A 188 2.32 2.67 3.38
CA HIS A 188 1.38 3.03 4.44
C HIS A 188 2.00 4.05 5.43
N GLY A 189 3.18 3.76 5.96
CA GLY A 189 3.88 4.64 6.90
C GLY A 189 4.24 5.99 6.28
N GLU A 190 4.66 5.98 5.02
CA GLU A 190 4.99 7.19 4.27
C GLU A 190 3.78 8.11 4.13
N LEU A 191 2.64 7.60 3.67
CA LEU A 191 1.42 8.39 3.51
C LEU A 191 0.85 8.89 4.86
N LEU A 192 0.96 8.07 5.93
CA LEU A 192 0.57 8.51 7.28
C LEU A 192 1.45 9.64 7.81
N SER A 193 2.76 9.58 7.57
CA SER A 193 3.69 10.61 8.08
C SER A 193 3.66 11.88 7.23
N LEU A 194 3.45 11.74 5.92
CA LEU A 194 3.42 12.85 4.98
C LEU A 194 2.11 13.64 5.05
N THR A 195 0.99 12.96 5.34
CA THR A 195 -0.37 13.54 5.30
C THR A 195 -0.58 14.44 4.08
N PRO A 196 -0.47 13.87 2.86
CA PRO A 196 -0.34 14.67 1.64
C PRO A 196 -1.59 15.49 1.30
N PHE A 197 -2.73 15.19 1.88
CA PHE A 197 -3.99 15.88 1.57
C PHE A 197 -4.56 16.65 2.77
N GLY A 198 -4.09 16.37 3.99
CA GLY A 198 -4.57 17.01 5.22
C GLY A 198 -5.89 16.47 5.77
N VAL A 199 -6.67 15.74 4.96
CA VAL A 199 -7.91 15.05 5.37
C VAL A 199 -7.95 13.65 4.77
N ALA A 200 -8.57 12.69 5.46
CA ALA A 200 -8.73 11.29 5.05
C ALA A 200 -7.40 10.56 4.70
N ASP A 201 -6.26 11.13 5.06
CA ASP A 201 -4.94 10.56 4.73
C ASP A 201 -4.76 9.14 5.29
N GLY A 202 -5.29 8.85 6.47
CA GLY A 202 -5.22 7.53 7.07
C GLY A 202 -6.06 6.49 6.29
N VAL A 203 -7.26 6.86 5.83
CA VAL A 203 -8.08 6.00 4.96
C VAL A 203 -7.32 5.70 3.67
N VAL A 204 -6.72 6.73 3.05
CA VAL A 204 -5.93 6.57 1.82
C VAL A 204 -4.70 5.70 2.05
N ALA A 205 -3.96 5.92 3.12
CA ALA A 205 -2.74 5.16 3.44
C ALA A 205 -3.02 3.65 3.61
N ARG A 206 -4.09 3.29 4.32
CA ARG A 206 -4.51 1.90 4.49
C ARG A 206 -5.02 1.29 3.19
N ALA A 207 -5.76 2.06 2.38
CA ALA A 207 -6.20 1.62 1.05
C ALA A 207 -5.03 1.36 0.09
N VAL A 208 -3.98 2.19 0.12
CA VAL A 208 -2.75 1.98 -0.66
C VAL A 208 -2.02 0.71 -0.22
N SER A 209 -1.89 0.48 1.10
CA SER A 209 -1.35 -0.78 1.61
C SER A 209 -2.11 -1.99 1.07
N ARG A 210 -3.44 -1.92 1.05
CA ARG A 210 -4.31 -2.96 0.48
C ARG A 210 -4.12 -3.12 -1.03
N LEU A 211 -4.01 -2.04 -1.80
CA LEU A 211 -3.71 -2.10 -3.23
C LEU A 211 -2.38 -2.82 -3.53
N ILE A 212 -1.35 -2.57 -2.71
CA ILE A 212 -0.06 -3.23 -2.85
C ILE A 212 -0.19 -4.73 -2.59
N THR A 213 -0.88 -5.14 -1.53
CA THR A 213 -1.07 -6.57 -1.23
C THR A 213 -1.90 -7.28 -2.29
N MET A 214 -2.90 -6.61 -2.87
CA MET A 214 -3.71 -7.15 -3.95
C MET A 214 -2.92 -7.26 -5.26
N SER A 215 -2.26 -6.18 -5.67
CA SER A 215 -1.54 -6.10 -6.95
C SER A 215 -0.29 -6.98 -7.01
N SER A 216 0.34 -7.24 -5.86
CA SER A 216 1.49 -8.14 -5.74
C SER A 216 1.13 -9.63 -5.69
N GLY A 217 -0.15 -9.96 -5.55
CA GLY A 217 -0.62 -11.33 -5.39
C GLY A 217 -0.46 -11.88 -3.95
N LEU A 218 -0.06 -11.05 -2.97
CA LEU A 218 0.00 -11.45 -1.56
C LEU A 218 -1.40 -11.71 -1.00
N ASP A 219 -2.36 -10.85 -1.34
CA ASP A 219 -3.79 -10.97 -1.01
C ASP A 219 -4.66 -10.57 -2.20
N PRO A 220 -4.65 -11.35 -3.31
CA PRO A 220 -5.21 -10.94 -4.60
C PRO A 220 -6.71 -10.66 -4.57
N HIS A 221 -7.43 -11.19 -3.60
CA HIS A 221 -8.87 -10.99 -3.42
C HIS A 221 -9.22 -10.03 -2.28
N GLY A 222 -8.22 -9.47 -1.59
CA GLY A 222 -8.44 -8.58 -0.47
C GLY A 222 -9.20 -9.23 0.69
N LEU A 223 -8.91 -10.48 1.02
CA LEU A 223 -9.58 -11.23 2.09
C LEU A 223 -9.12 -10.82 3.48
N GLY A 224 -7.87 -10.38 3.61
CA GLY A 224 -7.30 -9.94 4.88
C GLY A 224 -7.95 -8.65 5.40
N VAL A 225 -8.04 -8.51 6.71
CA VAL A 225 -8.61 -7.32 7.37
C VAL A 225 -7.65 -6.79 8.43
N PRO A 226 -6.46 -6.26 8.03
CA PRO A 226 -5.47 -5.73 8.96
C PRO A 226 -6.00 -4.54 9.77
N GLU A 227 -6.97 -3.77 9.24
CA GLU A 227 -7.61 -2.64 9.88
C GLU A 227 -8.24 -3.00 11.23
N MET A 228 -8.76 -4.24 11.36
CA MET A 228 -9.32 -4.73 12.62
C MET A 228 -8.25 -4.89 13.70
N TYR A 229 -7.03 -5.27 13.35
CA TYR A 229 -5.91 -5.31 14.28
C TYR A 229 -5.51 -3.89 14.72
N TRP A 230 -5.28 -3.00 13.77
CA TRP A 230 -4.91 -1.61 14.06
C TRP A 230 -5.98 -0.89 14.90
N MET A 231 -7.26 -1.17 14.67
CA MET A 231 -8.34 -0.60 15.48
C MET A 231 -8.34 -1.14 16.92
N ARG A 232 -8.10 -2.42 17.14
CA ARG A 232 -7.98 -3.03 18.47
C ARG A 232 -6.76 -2.54 19.23
N GLU A 233 -5.64 -2.43 18.51
CA GLU A 233 -4.33 -2.04 19.04
C GLU A 233 -3.98 -0.58 18.62
N VAL A 234 -4.95 0.32 18.70
CA VAL A 234 -4.78 1.71 18.22
C VAL A 234 -3.63 2.45 18.86
N GLY A 235 -3.31 2.13 20.12
CA GLY A 235 -2.16 2.70 20.84
C GLY A 235 -0.82 2.27 20.19
N GLU A 236 -0.65 0.98 19.93
CA GLU A 236 0.52 0.43 19.22
C GLU A 236 0.61 0.98 17.80
N TYR A 237 -0.50 0.98 17.06
CA TYR A 237 -0.56 1.49 15.70
C TYR A 237 -0.03 2.94 15.61
N ARG A 238 -0.52 3.82 16.48
CA ARG A 238 -0.09 5.22 16.51
C ARG A 238 1.35 5.38 16.98
N ALA A 239 1.79 4.56 17.93
CA ALA A 239 3.16 4.61 18.44
C ALA A 239 4.17 4.18 17.38
N THR A 240 3.91 3.05 16.69
CA THR A 240 4.78 2.53 15.64
C THR A 240 4.78 3.41 14.38
N ALA A 241 3.65 4.04 14.03
CA ALA A 241 3.59 5.03 12.95
C ALA A 241 4.47 6.25 13.24
N ARG A 242 4.46 6.77 14.49
CA ARG A 242 5.41 7.82 14.90
C ARG A 242 6.86 7.34 14.87
N GLY A 243 7.10 6.08 15.25
CA GLY A 243 8.42 5.45 15.12
C GLY A 243 8.91 5.44 13.67
N PHE A 244 8.04 5.06 12.71
CA PHE A 244 8.35 5.13 11.29
C PHE A 244 8.72 6.56 10.86
N ALA A 245 7.91 7.54 11.24
CA ALA A 245 8.14 8.95 10.90
C ALA A 245 9.46 9.50 11.44
N SER A 246 10.00 8.92 12.54
CA SER A 246 11.30 9.31 13.08
C SER A 246 12.50 8.89 12.22
N GLY A 247 12.31 7.92 11.31
CA GLY A 247 13.36 7.40 10.44
C GLY A 247 14.46 6.60 11.17
N THR A 248 14.30 6.34 12.48
CA THR A 248 15.29 5.53 13.23
C THR A 248 15.15 4.05 12.90
N ALA A 249 16.27 3.31 12.94
CA ALA A 249 16.26 1.87 12.66
C ALA A 249 15.26 1.09 13.54
N ASP A 250 15.21 1.41 14.83
CA ASP A 250 14.27 0.80 15.78
C ASP A 250 12.81 1.15 15.45
N GLY A 251 12.54 2.41 15.10
CA GLY A 251 11.21 2.86 14.72
C GLY A 251 10.72 2.22 13.43
N LEU A 252 11.59 2.14 12.42
CA LEU A 252 11.32 1.43 11.16
C LEU A 252 11.06 -0.05 11.40
N THR A 253 11.91 -0.72 12.17
CA THR A 253 11.77 -2.14 12.53
C THR A 253 10.44 -2.41 13.22
N ALA A 254 10.11 -1.61 14.24
CA ALA A 254 8.85 -1.76 15.00
C ALA A 254 7.63 -1.61 14.10
N TRP A 255 7.62 -0.63 13.21
CA TRP A 255 6.54 -0.40 12.26
C TRP A 255 6.36 -1.55 11.27
N LEU A 256 7.46 -2.02 10.65
CA LEU A 256 7.42 -3.11 9.67
C LEU A 256 6.93 -4.43 10.29
N ILE A 257 7.39 -4.74 11.51
CA ILE A 257 6.95 -5.93 12.24
C ILE A 257 5.48 -5.78 12.65
N SER A 258 5.05 -4.63 13.20
CA SER A 258 3.66 -4.39 13.58
C SER A 258 2.71 -4.47 12.37
N SER A 259 3.12 -3.92 11.22
CA SER A 259 2.36 -4.02 9.97
C SER A 259 2.21 -5.46 9.49
N SER A 260 3.27 -6.27 9.57
CA SER A 260 3.21 -7.70 9.24
C SER A 260 2.32 -8.48 10.21
N ARG A 261 2.35 -8.17 11.52
CA ARG A 261 1.43 -8.74 12.51
C ARG A 261 -0.02 -8.38 12.22
N ALA A 262 -0.28 -7.17 11.75
CA ALA A 262 -1.62 -6.76 11.33
C ALA A 262 -2.11 -7.57 10.13
N LEU A 263 -1.27 -7.81 9.13
CA LEU A 263 -1.60 -8.69 8.00
C LEU A 263 -1.86 -10.13 8.45
N HIS A 264 -1.02 -10.68 9.34
CA HIS A 264 -1.23 -12.00 9.93
C HIS A 264 -2.55 -12.09 10.68
N SER A 265 -2.86 -11.11 11.53
CA SER A 265 -4.14 -11.03 12.27
C SER A 265 -5.32 -10.85 11.31
N GLY A 266 -5.18 -10.02 10.27
CA GLY A 266 -6.17 -9.83 9.21
C GLY A 266 -6.49 -11.12 8.45
N ALA A 267 -5.50 -11.97 8.24
CA ALA A 267 -5.72 -13.31 7.66
C ALA A 267 -6.54 -14.24 8.58
N ARG A 268 -6.40 -14.13 9.90
CA ARG A 268 -7.24 -14.84 10.86
C ARG A 268 -8.68 -14.34 10.83
N GLU A 269 -8.88 -13.04 10.65
CA GLU A 269 -10.21 -12.45 10.46
C GLU A 269 -10.86 -13.01 9.17
N ALA A 270 -10.12 -13.10 8.07
CA ALA A 270 -10.56 -13.71 6.81
C ALA A 270 -11.03 -15.17 7.00
N LEU A 271 -10.30 -15.96 7.78
CA LEU A 271 -10.70 -17.32 8.11
C LEU A 271 -11.98 -17.36 8.96
N SER A 272 -12.14 -16.44 9.90
CA SER A 272 -13.37 -16.31 10.69
C SER A 272 -14.58 -15.98 9.81
N ILE A 273 -14.44 -15.06 8.86
CA ILE A 273 -15.48 -14.72 7.87
C ILE A 273 -15.84 -15.96 7.05
N ALA A 274 -14.84 -16.66 6.49
CA ALA A 274 -15.07 -17.87 5.71
C ALA A 274 -15.76 -18.98 6.48
N GLN A 275 -15.43 -19.17 7.77
CA GLN A 275 -16.09 -20.14 8.64
C GLN A 275 -17.53 -19.77 8.95
N ALA A 276 -17.83 -18.49 9.14
CA ALA A 276 -19.19 -18.00 9.35
C ALA A 276 -20.06 -18.18 8.10
N SER A 277 -19.50 -17.98 6.92
CA SER A 277 -20.19 -18.18 5.62
C SER A 277 -20.39 -19.64 5.23
N ALA A 278 -19.78 -20.59 5.95
CA ALA A 278 -19.95 -22.03 5.73
C ALA A 278 -21.16 -22.64 6.44
N LYS A 279 -21.82 -21.85 7.31
CA LYS A 279 -23.03 -22.22 8.05
C LYS A 279 -24.29 -21.80 7.33
#